data_1bf984da660298e810fff55b6361e974
#
_entry.id   1bf984da660298e810fff55b6361e974
#
_cell.length_a   1.000
_cell.length_b   1.000
_cell.length_c   1.000
_cell.angle_alpha   90.00
_cell.angle_beta   90.00
_cell.angle_gamma   90.00
#
_symmetry.space_group_name_H-M   'P 1'
#
loop_
_entity.id
_entity.type
_entity.pdbx_description
1 polymer ?
#
loop_
_entity_poly.entity_id
_entity_poly.type
_entity_poly.pdbx_seq_one_letter_code
_entity_poly.pdbx_strand_id
1 'polypeptide(L)'
;MYYKIEIKYINIKQLYLYKMSIYEKNLSEPWFSLIKLRIKKVEGRLNKGDFVNMNIGDFILFTNNELGFERNFKIQIKHISYYDNFQTYLENETLEKCLPGIDNIEDGLNVYYKYYTKKDELEYKIKAFTF
;
A
#
# COMPACT_ATOMS: atom_id res chain seq x y z
N MET A 1 -16.31 -36.63 -18.09
CA MET A 1 -16.68 -35.30 -18.55
C MET A 1 -16.79 -34.31 -17.37
N TYR A 2 -17.51 -34.67 -16.32
CA TYR A 2 -17.61 -33.93 -15.08
C TYR A 2 -16.26 -33.68 -14.39
N TYR A 3 -15.43 -34.71 -14.35
CA TYR A 3 -14.08 -34.66 -13.80
C TYR A 3 -13.16 -33.69 -14.53
N LYS A 4 -13.26 -33.62 -15.87
CA LYS A 4 -12.46 -32.66 -16.68
C LYS A 4 -12.85 -31.20 -16.44
N ILE A 5 -14.12 -30.93 -16.14
CA ILE A 5 -14.61 -29.57 -15.84
C ILE A 5 -14.09 -29.10 -14.49
N GLU A 6 -14.07 -29.96 -13.48
CA GLU A 6 -13.49 -29.65 -12.15
C GLU A 6 -11.99 -29.35 -12.24
N ILE A 7 -11.22 -30.17 -12.95
CA ILE A 7 -9.79 -29.98 -13.15
C ILE A 7 -9.53 -28.65 -13.87
N LYS A 8 -10.30 -28.33 -14.90
CA LYS A 8 -10.17 -27.08 -15.62
C LYS A 8 -10.47 -25.86 -14.74
N TYR A 9 -11.49 -25.95 -13.89
CA TYR A 9 -11.84 -24.91 -12.95
C TYR A 9 -10.74 -24.67 -11.91
N ILE A 10 -10.20 -25.75 -11.33
CA ILE A 10 -9.10 -25.70 -10.37
C ILE A 10 -7.86 -25.07 -11.02
N ASN A 11 -7.51 -25.46 -12.24
CA ASN A 11 -6.36 -24.92 -12.96
C ASN A 11 -6.49 -23.42 -13.25
N ILE A 12 -7.67 -22.96 -13.62
CA ILE A 12 -7.94 -21.54 -13.84
C ILE A 12 -7.79 -20.77 -12.52
N LYS A 13 -8.34 -21.27 -11.42
CA LYS A 13 -8.22 -20.67 -10.09
C LYS A 13 -6.78 -20.63 -9.61
N GLN A 14 -6.01 -21.71 -9.81
CA GLN A 14 -4.59 -21.74 -9.49
C GLN A 14 -3.78 -20.77 -10.34
N LEU A 15 -4.05 -20.67 -11.64
CA LEU A 15 -3.40 -19.70 -12.52
C LEU A 15 -3.70 -18.27 -12.10
N TYR A 16 -4.90 -17.99 -11.65
CA TYR A 16 -5.28 -16.70 -11.11
C TYR A 16 -4.49 -16.37 -9.83
N LEU A 17 -4.37 -17.31 -8.91
CA LEU A 17 -3.59 -17.17 -7.68
C LEU A 17 -2.09 -17.00 -7.98
N TYR A 18 -1.54 -17.70 -8.96
CA TYR A 18 -0.14 -17.58 -9.38
C TYR A 18 0.19 -16.22 -10.00
N LYS A 19 -0.80 -15.49 -10.52
CA LYS A 19 -0.59 -14.14 -11.07
C LYS A 19 -0.53 -13.08 -9.99
N MET A 20 -0.94 -13.38 -8.76
CA MET A 20 -0.86 -12.46 -7.63
C MET A 20 0.52 -12.55 -7.00
N SER A 21 1.13 -11.38 -6.80
CA SER A 21 2.42 -11.27 -6.13
C SER A 21 2.25 -10.79 -4.70
N ILE A 22 3.22 -11.13 -3.85
CA ILE A 22 3.32 -10.64 -2.47
C ILE A 22 4.62 -9.86 -2.37
N TYR A 23 4.53 -8.61 -1.92
CA TYR A 23 5.68 -7.74 -1.71
C TYR A 23 5.85 -7.43 -0.23
N GLU A 24 7.07 -7.59 0.27
CA GLU A 24 7.38 -7.27 1.67
C GLU A 24 7.85 -5.83 1.77
N LYS A 25 7.20 -5.03 2.64
CA LYS A 25 7.54 -3.62 2.87
C LYS A 25 7.49 -3.28 4.35
N ASN A 26 8.47 -2.54 4.81
CA ASN A 26 8.48 -2.01 6.17
C ASN A 26 7.47 -0.88 6.32
N LEU A 27 6.85 -0.80 7.49
CA LEU A 27 5.90 0.27 7.81
C LEU A 27 6.04 0.64 9.29
N SER A 28 6.31 1.91 9.54
CA SER A 28 6.49 2.44 10.90
C SER A 28 5.16 2.63 11.64
N GLU A 29 5.23 2.64 12.96
CA GLU A 29 4.11 3.06 13.79
C GLU A 29 3.91 4.59 13.73
N PRO A 30 2.69 5.09 13.85
CA PRO A 30 1.44 4.36 14.14
C PRO A 30 0.77 3.72 12.91
N TRP A 31 1.32 3.92 11.73
CA TRP A 31 0.69 3.56 10.46
C TRP A 31 0.53 2.06 10.29
N PHE A 32 1.50 1.27 10.77
CA PHE A 32 1.42 -0.19 10.78
C PHE A 32 0.16 -0.68 11.50
N SER A 33 -0.03 -0.26 12.73
CA SER A 33 -1.21 -0.65 13.53
C SER A 33 -2.51 -0.12 12.94
N LEU A 34 -2.50 1.11 12.41
CA LEU A 34 -3.70 1.72 11.85
C LEU A 34 -4.17 1.05 10.55
N ILE A 35 -3.26 0.60 9.69
CA ILE A 35 -3.63 -0.21 8.52
C ILE A 35 -4.13 -1.58 8.96
N LYS A 36 -3.42 -2.23 9.88
CA LYS A 36 -3.81 -3.55 10.41
C LYS A 36 -5.22 -3.53 10.99
N LEU A 37 -5.57 -2.48 11.72
CA LEU A 37 -6.89 -2.28 12.31
C LEU A 37 -7.95 -1.75 11.33
N ARG A 38 -7.59 -1.51 10.07
CA ARG A 38 -8.48 -0.97 9.04
C ARG A 38 -8.98 0.44 9.32
N ILE A 39 -8.26 1.22 10.12
CA ILE A 39 -8.53 2.64 10.38
C ILE A 39 -7.89 3.50 9.28
N LYS A 40 -6.61 3.25 8.96
CA LYS A 40 -5.95 3.86 7.81
C LYS A 40 -6.28 3.01 6.57
N LYS A 41 -6.84 3.66 5.55
CA LYS A 41 -7.34 2.99 4.33
C LYS A 41 -6.41 3.10 3.14
N VAL A 42 -5.56 4.11 3.11
CA VAL A 42 -4.72 4.45 1.95
C VAL A 42 -3.28 4.64 2.41
N GLU A 43 -2.35 4.01 1.69
CA GLU A 43 -0.91 4.21 1.88
C GLU A 43 -0.33 4.85 0.62
N GLY A 44 0.36 5.99 0.80
CA GLY A 44 1.05 6.70 -0.28
C GLY A 44 2.54 6.46 -0.21
N ARG A 45 3.12 6.09 -1.33
CA ARG A 45 4.57 5.84 -1.47
C ARG A 45 5.10 6.50 -2.74
N LEU A 46 6.39 6.79 -2.77
CA LEU A 46 7.04 7.16 -4.03
C LEU A 46 6.89 6.00 -5.03
N ASN A 47 6.57 6.33 -6.27
CA ASN A 47 6.42 5.33 -7.34
C ASN A 47 7.79 4.90 -7.85
N LYS A 48 8.52 4.14 -7.03
CA LYS A 48 9.84 3.60 -7.36
C LYS A 48 10.04 2.21 -6.76
N GLY A 49 11.09 1.52 -7.22
CA GLY A 49 11.39 0.17 -6.75
C GLY A 49 10.24 -0.79 -6.99
N ASP A 50 9.99 -1.68 -6.04
CA ASP A 50 8.92 -2.67 -6.13
C ASP A 50 7.54 -2.06 -6.31
N PHE A 51 7.32 -0.84 -5.81
CA PHE A 51 6.01 -0.18 -5.90
C PHE A 51 5.57 0.04 -7.35
N VAL A 52 6.51 0.21 -8.28
CA VAL A 52 6.20 0.36 -9.71
C VAL A 52 5.47 -0.86 -10.25
N ASN A 53 5.82 -2.05 -9.78
CA ASN A 53 5.31 -3.33 -10.29
C ASN A 53 4.05 -3.82 -9.57
N MET A 54 3.63 -3.17 -8.49
CA MET A 54 2.45 -3.58 -7.73
C MET A 54 1.18 -3.28 -8.48
N ASN A 55 0.28 -4.24 -8.55
CA ASN A 55 -1.00 -4.17 -9.25
C ASN A 55 -2.18 -4.41 -8.29
N ILE A 56 -3.36 -3.99 -8.73
CA ILE A 56 -4.61 -4.35 -8.03
C ILE A 56 -4.70 -5.87 -7.95
N GLY A 57 -5.02 -6.40 -6.77
CA GLY A 57 -5.08 -7.83 -6.49
C GLY A 57 -3.81 -8.39 -5.86
N ASP A 58 -2.66 -7.73 -6.01
CA ASP A 58 -1.44 -8.11 -5.31
C ASP A 58 -1.57 -7.87 -3.80
N PHE A 59 -0.67 -8.50 -3.03
CA PHE A 59 -0.62 -8.36 -1.58
C PHE A 59 0.65 -7.63 -1.16
N ILE A 60 0.53 -6.84 -0.11
CA ILE A 60 1.68 -6.30 0.61
C ILE A 60 1.75 -7.00 1.97
N LEU A 61 2.91 -7.56 2.28
CA LEU A 61 3.25 -8.02 3.62
C LEU A 61 3.96 -6.87 4.32
N PHE A 62 3.23 -6.15 5.15
CA PHE A 62 3.81 -5.09 5.96
C PHE A 62 4.51 -5.67 7.17
N THR A 63 5.73 -5.20 7.42
CA THR A 63 6.57 -5.63 8.55
C THR A 63 6.93 -4.45 9.44
N ASN A 64 7.11 -4.72 10.71
CA ASN A 64 7.55 -3.74 11.70
C ASN A 64 8.42 -4.42 12.75
N ASN A 65 9.59 -3.86 13.03
CA ASN A 65 10.56 -4.38 13.99
C ASN A 65 10.84 -3.41 15.16
N GLU A 66 10.04 -2.37 15.31
CA GLU A 66 10.29 -1.31 16.29
C GLU A 66 10.23 -1.78 17.75
N LEU A 67 9.56 -2.91 18.02
CA LEU A 67 9.47 -3.48 19.38
C LEU A 67 10.56 -4.50 19.71
N GLY A 68 11.56 -4.67 18.84
CA GLY A 68 12.63 -5.65 19.03
C GLY A 68 12.30 -7.05 18.53
N PHE A 69 11.14 -7.26 17.94
CA PHE A 69 10.74 -8.50 17.26
C PHE A 69 9.90 -8.15 16.04
N GLU A 70 9.82 -9.06 15.06
CA GLU A 70 9.05 -8.82 13.86
C GLU A 70 7.56 -9.03 14.11
N ARG A 71 6.79 -8.02 13.72
CA ARG A 71 5.34 -8.12 13.55
C ARG A 71 5.04 -7.97 12.07
N ASN A 72 4.06 -8.67 11.56
CA ASN A 72 3.64 -8.53 10.18
C ASN A 72 2.16 -8.79 9.98
N PHE A 73 1.63 -8.32 8.85
CA PHE A 73 0.32 -8.69 8.35
C PHE A 73 0.31 -8.54 6.84
N LYS A 74 -0.53 -9.32 6.18
CA LYS A 74 -0.70 -9.30 4.73
C LYS A 74 -2.03 -8.63 4.38
N ILE A 75 -2.00 -7.72 3.41
CA ILE A 75 -3.19 -6.97 2.98
C ILE A 75 -3.23 -6.87 1.46
N GLN A 76 -4.43 -7.00 0.89
CA GLN A 76 -4.62 -6.96 -0.56
C GLN A 76 -4.84 -5.55 -1.07
N ILE A 77 -4.18 -5.21 -2.17
CA ILE A 77 -4.39 -3.95 -2.89
C ILE A 77 -5.71 -4.03 -3.65
N LYS A 78 -6.64 -3.14 -3.34
CA LYS A 78 -7.97 -3.08 -3.98
C LYS A 78 -8.08 -1.99 -5.02
N HIS A 79 -7.32 -0.90 -4.87
CA HIS A 79 -7.32 0.22 -5.80
C HIS A 79 -5.96 0.89 -5.81
N ILE A 80 -5.60 1.52 -6.94
CA ILE A 80 -4.37 2.27 -7.13
C ILE A 80 -4.70 3.60 -7.79
N SER A 81 -4.14 4.69 -7.24
CA SER A 81 -4.22 6.02 -7.82
C SER A 81 -2.83 6.65 -7.89
N TYR A 82 -2.64 7.62 -8.78
CA TYR A 82 -1.36 8.29 -9.00
C TYR A 82 -1.53 9.79 -8.81
N TYR A 83 -0.55 10.41 -8.16
CA TYR A 83 -0.54 11.85 -7.88
C TYR A 83 0.86 12.42 -8.14
N ASP A 84 0.92 13.70 -8.49
CA ASP A 84 2.19 14.37 -8.79
C ASP A 84 3.01 14.66 -7.53
N ASN A 85 2.35 14.85 -6.39
CA ASN A 85 2.99 15.19 -5.12
C ASN A 85 2.13 14.75 -3.94
N PHE A 86 2.71 14.79 -2.74
CA PHE A 86 2.00 14.42 -1.51
C PHE A 86 0.85 15.35 -1.17
N GLN A 87 0.94 16.63 -1.51
CA GLN A 87 -0.16 17.57 -1.24
C GLN A 87 -1.41 17.19 -2.03
N THR A 88 -1.29 16.98 -3.33
CA THR A 88 -2.40 16.56 -4.19
C THR A 88 -2.96 15.20 -3.76
N TYR A 89 -2.08 14.29 -3.39
CA TYR A 89 -2.46 12.98 -2.85
C TYR A 89 -3.31 13.13 -1.57
N LEU A 90 -2.87 13.90 -0.59
CA LEU A 90 -3.62 14.11 0.66
C LEU A 90 -4.93 14.85 0.45
N GLU A 91 -4.95 15.83 -0.46
CA GLU A 91 -6.17 16.59 -0.77
C GLU A 91 -7.25 15.71 -1.41
N ASN A 92 -6.86 14.77 -2.27
CA ASN A 92 -7.80 13.91 -3.00
C ASN A 92 -8.21 12.67 -2.20
N GLU A 93 -7.26 11.99 -1.55
CA GLU A 93 -7.55 10.78 -0.77
C GLU A 93 -8.11 11.08 0.62
N THR A 94 -7.87 12.25 1.14
CA THR A 94 -8.21 12.78 2.46
C THR A 94 -7.26 12.35 3.58
N LEU A 95 -7.05 13.25 4.53
CA LEU A 95 -6.24 12.98 5.73
C LEU A 95 -6.80 11.83 6.55
N GLU A 96 -8.12 11.74 6.66
CA GLU A 96 -8.78 10.69 7.44
C GLU A 96 -8.40 9.30 6.94
N LYS A 97 -8.33 9.11 5.63
CA LYS A 97 -7.97 7.82 5.03
C LYS A 97 -6.47 7.57 4.99
N CYS A 98 -5.66 8.61 4.81
CA CYS A 98 -4.21 8.49 4.63
C CYS A 98 -3.44 8.55 5.94
N LEU A 99 -3.79 9.48 6.82
CA LEU A 99 -3.09 9.78 8.06
C LEU A 99 -4.08 10.05 9.19
N PRO A 100 -4.86 9.03 9.63
CA PRO A 100 -5.83 9.21 10.71
C PRO A 100 -5.16 9.83 11.95
N GLY A 101 -5.77 10.86 12.52
CA GLY A 101 -5.26 11.58 13.68
C GLY A 101 -4.46 12.83 13.36
N ILE A 102 -4.14 13.07 12.08
CA ILE A 102 -3.49 14.31 11.63
C ILE A 102 -4.59 15.28 11.19
N ASP A 103 -4.54 16.52 11.72
CA ASP A 103 -5.65 17.47 11.60
C ASP A 103 -5.57 18.40 10.39
N ASN A 104 -4.37 18.61 9.83
CA ASN A 104 -4.19 19.53 8.72
C ASN A 104 -3.14 19.04 7.72
N ILE A 105 -3.20 19.58 6.50
CA ILE A 105 -2.34 19.16 5.39
C ILE A 105 -0.86 19.43 5.68
N GLU A 106 -0.52 20.55 6.31
CA GLU A 106 0.87 20.90 6.63
C GLU A 106 1.52 19.83 7.51
N ASP A 107 0.85 19.45 8.59
CA ASP A 107 1.33 18.38 9.47
C ASP A 107 1.39 17.03 8.75
N GLY A 108 0.43 16.78 7.87
CA GLY A 108 0.43 15.58 7.02
C GLY A 108 1.64 15.53 6.07
N LEU A 109 1.96 16.64 5.42
CA LEU A 109 3.15 16.74 4.56
C LEU A 109 4.43 16.50 5.35
N ASN A 110 4.52 17.04 6.58
CA ASN A 110 5.68 16.85 7.44
C ASN A 110 5.92 15.36 7.78
N VAL A 111 4.89 14.55 7.87
CA VAL A 111 5.03 13.10 8.06
C VAL A 111 5.82 12.47 6.90
N TYR A 112 5.48 12.81 5.66
CA TYR A 112 6.15 12.25 4.49
C TYR A 112 7.55 12.81 4.28
N TYR A 113 7.76 14.11 4.54
CA TYR A 113 9.08 14.75 4.36
C TYR A 113 10.11 14.35 5.42
N LYS A 114 9.74 13.60 6.45
CA LYS A 114 10.71 12.91 7.31
C LYS A 114 11.43 11.77 6.59
N TYR A 115 10.79 11.18 5.58
CA TYR A 115 11.29 10.01 4.87
C TYR A 115 11.73 10.32 3.44
N TYR A 116 11.15 11.34 2.83
CA TYR A 116 11.31 11.64 1.41
C TYR A 116 11.76 13.07 1.19
N THR A 117 12.62 13.27 0.19
CA THR A 117 13.02 14.61 -0.25
C THR A 117 12.03 15.12 -1.30
N LYS A 118 11.96 16.45 -1.43
CA LYS A 118 11.17 17.07 -2.51
C LYS A 118 11.69 16.73 -3.89
N LYS A 119 13.00 16.51 -4.02
CA LYS A 119 13.62 16.07 -5.26
C LYS A 119 13.10 14.70 -5.68
N ASP A 120 13.05 13.74 -4.77
CA ASP A 120 12.54 12.40 -5.02
C ASP A 120 11.04 12.41 -5.32
N GLU A 121 10.30 13.23 -4.61
CA GLU A 121 8.86 13.44 -4.87
C GLU A 121 8.62 13.92 -6.30
N LEU A 122 9.40 14.90 -6.76
CA LEU A 122 9.28 15.44 -8.12
C LEU A 122 9.64 14.39 -9.18
N GLU A 123 10.67 13.60 -8.93
CA GLU A 123 11.16 12.58 -9.87
C GLU A 123 10.22 11.38 -9.97
N TYR A 124 9.82 10.81 -8.85
CA TYR A 124 9.10 9.54 -8.81
C TYR A 124 7.59 9.67 -8.70
N LYS A 125 7.10 10.79 -8.19
CA LYS A 125 5.68 11.02 -7.93
C LYS A 125 5.11 10.00 -6.94
N ILE A 126 3.80 10.04 -6.71
CA ILE A 126 3.15 9.27 -5.66
C ILE A 126 2.25 8.20 -6.26
N LYS A 127 2.37 7.00 -5.74
CA LYS A 127 1.46 5.90 -5.97
C LYS A 127 0.69 5.62 -4.69
N ALA A 128 -0.63 5.69 -4.75
CA ALA A 128 -1.51 5.51 -3.62
C ALA A 128 -2.21 4.15 -3.72
N PHE A 129 -2.13 3.38 -2.64
CA PHE A 129 -2.71 2.05 -2.54
C PHE A 129 -3.88 2.08 -1.59
N THR A 130 -5.04 1.64 -2.04
CA THR A 130 -6.25 1.50 -1.21
C THR A 130 -6.45 0.02 -0.87
N PHE A 131 -6.73 -0.25 0.38
CA PHE A 131 -6.90 -1.59 0.91
C PHE A 131 -8.32 -1.95 1.28
#